data_94cf540242b65e49e9ed7e95da781ab3
#
_entry.id   94cf540242b65e49e9ed7e95da781ab3
#
_cell.length_a   1.000
_cell.length_b   1.000
_cell.length_c   1.000
_cell.angle_alpha   90.00
_cell.angle_beta   90.00
_cell.angle_gamma   90.00
#
_symmetry.space_group_name_H-M   'P 1'
#
loop_
_entity.id
_entity.type
_entity.pdbx_description
1 polymer ?
#
loop_
_entity_poly.entity_id
_entity_poly.type
_entity_poly.pdbx_seq_one_letter_code
_entity_poly.pdbx_strand_id
1 'polypeptide(L)'
;MNSTTFNWAGLLTAASVFAAGTAIAEPDSNTLVIDGQQLVTDVEAPKRSPLSRVYSGWRFRSPETQAFEMDDFENPAFPAVEQGEALWNTVEGEAGKSCATCHEDAAETMKCVSASMPKCNEMLFKPHTLETQINS
;
A
#
# COMPACT_ATOMS: atom_id res chain seq x y z
N MET A 1 -77.18 16.45 38.50
CA MET A 1 -76.02 15.46 38.57
C MET A 1 -75.40 15.48 37.18
N ASN A 2 -74.34 16.33 36.98
CA ASN A 2 -73.60 16.44 35.73
C ASN A 2 -72.26 15.76 35.90
N SER A 3 -72.03 14.73 35.13
CA SER A 3 -70.80 14.02 35.07
C SER A 3 -69.99 14.61 33.88
N THR A 4 -68.94 15.37 34.20
CA THR A 4 -67.97 15.87 33.23
C THR A 4 -66.82 14.87 33.05
N THR A 5 -66.79 14.19 31.94
CA THR A 5 -65.67 13.33 31.50
C THR A 5 -64.55 14.19 30.96
N PHE A 6 -63.41 14.18 31.64
CA PHE A 6 -62.20 14.87 31.24
C PHE A 6 -61.38 13.94 30.33
N ASN A 7 -61.27 14.33 29.07
CA ASN A 7 -60.54 13.55 28.04
C ASN A 7 -59.13 14.08 27.93
N TRP A 8 -58.13 13.32 28.45
CA TRP A 8 -56.73 13.63 28.34
C TRP A 8 -56.16 12.91 27.09
N ALA A 9 -56.13 13.60 25.98
CA ALA A 9 -55.36 13.20 24.81
C ALA A 9 -53.94 13.74 24.95
N GLY A 10 -53.07 12.92 25.54
CA GLY A 10 -51.65 13.23 25.60
C GLY A 10 -50.98 13.01 24.21
N LEU A 11 -50.56 14.10 23.56
CA LEU A 11 -49.69 14.06 22.40
C LEU A 11 -48.29 13.63 22.86
N LEU A 12 -47.89 12.41 22.58
CA LEU A 12 -46.50 11.96 22.64
C LEU A 12 -45.80 12.34 21.34
N THR A 13 -45.10 13.47 21.32
CA THR A 13 -44.18 13.81 20.24
C THR A 13 -42.88 13.00 20.47
N ALA A 14 -42.72 11.93 19.71
CA ALA A 14 -41.48 11.20 19.62
C ALA A 14 -40.45 12.05 18.84
N ALA A 15 -39.51 12.66 19.55
CA ALA A 15 -38.34 13.31 18.94
C ALA A 15 -37.38 12.23 18.43
N SER A 16 -37.42 11.95 17.14
CA SER A 16 -36.44 11.10 16.48
C SER A 16 -35.13 11.85 16.38
N VAL A 17 -34.19 11.54 17.28
CA VAL A 17 -32.81 12.00 17.15
C VAL A 17 -32.17 11.21 16.02
N PHE A 18 -32.10 11.80 14.83
CA PHE A 18 -31.23 11.30 13.76
C PHE A 18 -29.79 11.56 14.19
N ALA A 19 -29.13 10.52 14.70
CA ALA A 19 -27.69 10.51 14.77
C ALA A 19 -27.15 10.47 13.33
N ALA A 20 -26.77 11.64 12.80
CA ALA A 20 -25.99 11.73 11.59
C ALA A 20 -24.61 11.12 11.90
N GLY A 21 -24.49 9.80 11.73
CA GLY A 21 -23.21 9.14 11.66
C GLY A 21 -22.45 9.76 10.49
N THR A 22 -21.34 10.43 10.74
CA THR A 22 -20.37 10.77 9.72
C THR A 22 -19.89 9.44 9.13
N ALA A 23 -20.45 9.04 7.98
CA ALA A 23 -19.86 7.97 7.20
C ALA A 23 -18.46 8.47 6.82
N ILE A 24 -17.46 7.94 7.48
CA ILE A 24 -16.08 8.05 7.00
C ILE A 24 -16.12 7.31 5.66
N ALA A 25 -16.00 8.05 4.56
CA ALA A 25 -15.90 7.44 3.24
C ALA A 25 -14.70 6.49 3.29
N GLU A 26 -14.95 5.19 3.06
CA GLU A 26 -13.86 4.24 2.88
C GLU A 26 -12.96 4.77 1.76
N PRO A 27 -11.62 4.74 1.95
CA PRO A 27 -10.70 5.14 0.90
C PRO A 27 -11.03 4.37 -0.38
N ASP A 28 -11.08 5.07 -1.51
CA ASP A 28 -11.28 4.42 -2.80
C ASP A 28 -10.12 3.45 -3.05
N SER A 29 -10.35 2.16 -2.89
CA SER A 29 -9.35 1.10 -3.08
C SER A 29 -8.75 1.06 -4.50
N ASN A 30 -9.22 1.91 -5.41
CA ASN A 30 -8.68 2.03 -6.76
C ASN A 30 -7.63 3.14 -6.89
N THR A 31 -7.52 4.02 -5.90
CA THR A 31 -6.67 5.21 -5.97
C THR A 31 -5.59 5.16 -4.90
N LEU A 32 -4.37 4.82 -5.29
CA LEU A 32 -3.17 4.90 -4.45
C LEU A 32 -2.45 6.21 -4.76
N VAL A 33 -2.26 7.05 -3.75
CA VAL A 33 -1.52 8.30 -3.86
C VAL A 33 -0.37 8.28 -2.86
N ILE A 34 0.86 8.45 -3.33
CA ILE A 34 2.07 8.59 -2.51
C ILE A 34 2.75 9.89 -2.93
N ASP A 35 3.09 10.74 -1.98
CA ASP A 35 3.71 12.05 -2.21
C ASP A 35 3.00 12.91 -3.28
N GLY A 36 1.67 12.85 -3.31
CA GLY A 36 0.85 13.55 -4.28
C GLY A 36 0.86 12.95 -5.69
N GLN A 37 1.53 11.83 -5.90
CA GLN A 37 1.54 11.10 -7.17
C GLN A 37 0.55 9.94 -7.13
N GLN A 38 -0.38 9.93 -8.07
CA GLN A 38 -1.29 8.80 -8.24
C GLN A 38 -0.57 7.65 -8.93
N LEU A 39 -0.52 6.50 -8.25
CA LEU A 39 0.06 5.28 -8.78
C LEU A 39 -1.00 4.37 -9.37
N VAL A 40 -0.63 3.67 -10.44
CA VAL A 40 -1.51 2.71 -11.11
C VAL A 40 -1.64 1.44 -10.27
N THR A 41 -2.86 1.09 -9.91
CA THR A 41 -3.17 -0.07 -9.07
C THR A 41 -3.70 -1.26 -9.85
N ASP A 42 -3.98 -1.11 -11.15
CA ASP A 42 -4.32 -2.21 -12.03
C ASP A 42 -3.84 -1.92 -13.47
N VAL A 43 -3.44 -2.98 -14.16
CA VAL A 43 -2.99 -2.92 -15.55
C VAL A 43 -3.52 -4.11 -16.33
N GLU A 44 -3.57 -3.97 -17.66
CA GLU A 44 -3.82 -5.10 -18.53
C GLU A 44 -2.70 -6.16 -18.36
N ALA A 45 -3.08 -7.42 -18.25
CA ALA A 45 -2.10 -8.48 -18.07
C ALA A 45 -1.26 -8.69 -19.35
N PRO A 46 0.01 -9.14 -19.21
CA PRO A 46 0.85 -9.44 -20.37
C PRO A 46 0.20 -10.47 -21.30
N LYS A 47 0.44 -10.37 -22.60
CA LYS A 47 -0.20 -11.18 -23.67
C LYS A 47 -0.14 -12.70 -23.46
N ARG A 48 0.76 -13.23 -22.64
CA ARG A 48 0.89 -14.67 -22.33
C ARG A 48 0.36 -15.04 -20.97
N SER A 49 -0.22 -14.09 -20.24
CA SER A 49 -0.85 -14.35 -18.93
C SER A 49 -2.20 -15.05 -19.12
N PRO A 50 -2.57 -15.99 -18.26
CA PRO A 50 -3.92 -16.54 -18.22
C PRO A 50 -4.94 -15.54 -17.66
N LEU A 51 -4.47 -14.41 -17.10
CA LEU A 51 -5.30 -13.34 -16.53
C LEU A 51 -5.56 -12.26 -17.57
N SER A 52 -6.70 -11.59 -17.48
CA SER A 52 -6.99 -10.38 -18.28
C SER A 52 -6.39 -9.12 -17.69
N ARG A 53 -6.31 -9.03 -16.35
CA ARG A 53 -5.77 -7.90 -15.61
C ARG A 53 -4.89 -8.35 -14.44
N VAL A 54 -3.94 -7.50 -14.07
CA VAL A 54 -3.11 -7.65 -12.88
C VAL A 54 -3.41 -6.49 -11.94
N TYR A 55 -3.68 -6.81 -10.68
CA TYR A 55 -4.01 -5.84 -9.64
C TYR A 55 -2.87 -5.72 -8.63
N SER A 56 -2.64 -4.51 -8.13
CA SER A 56 -1.74 -4.29 -7.00
C SER A 56 -2.29 -4.99 -5.75
N GLY A 57 -1.40 -5.61 -4.97
CA GLY A 57 -1.73 -6.19 -3.67
C GLY A 57 -2.33 -5.18 -2.68
N TRP A 58 -1.99 -3.90 -2.83
CA TRP A 58 -2.54 -2.80 -2.04
C TRP A 58 -4.09 -2.78 -2.06
N ARG A 59 -4.72 -3.05 -3.21
CA ARG A 59 -6.20 -3.06 -3.35
C ARG A 59 -6.91 -4.08 -2.46
N PHE A 60 -6.18 -5.09 -1.98
CA PHE A 60 -6.71 -6.17 -1.15
C PHE A 60 -6.35 -6.01 0.34
N ARG A 61 -5.75 -4.89 0.71
CA ARG A 61 -5.41 -4.58 2.09
C ARG A 61 -6.59 -3.96 2.82
N SER A 62 -6.57 -4.04 4.16
CA SER A 62 -7.53 -3.30 4.97
C SER A 62 -7.31 -1.78 4.83
N PRO A 63 -8.32 -0.95 5.08
CA PRO A 63 -8.18 0.51 4.99
C PRO A 63 -7.04 1.06 5.85
N GLU A 64 -6.79 0.46 7.03
CA GLU A 64 -5.70 0.87 7.93
C GLU A 64 -4.34 0.57 7.30
N THR A 65 -4.18 -0.60 6.67
CA THR A 65 -2.93 -0.95 5.97
C THR A 65 -2.73 -0.07 4.75
N GLN A 66 -3.80 0.25 4.03
CA GLN A 66 -3.74 1.17 2.89
C GLN A 66 -3.30 2.57 3.33
N ALA A 67 -3.77 3.05 4.48
CA ALA A 67 -3.36 4.33 5.03
C ALA A 67 -1.86 4.35 5.37
N PHE A 68 -1.33 3.30 6.00
CA PHE A 68 0.12 3.20 6.26
C PHE A 68 0.97 3.15 5.00
N GLU A 69 0.49 2.51 3.95
CA GLU A 69 1.22 2.45 2.67
C GLU A 69 1.20 3.79 1.90
N MET A 70 0.29 4.70 2.25
CA MET A 70 0.20 6.04 1.64
C MET A 70 0.96 7.13 2.40
N ASP A 71 1.41 6.84 3.61
CA ASP A 71 2.10 7.79 4.48
C ASP A 71 3.42 7.18 4.98
N ASP A 72 4.54 7.63 4.43
CA ASP A 72 5.87 7.13 4.76
C ASP A 72 6.23 7.37 6.24
N PHE A 73 5.70 8.43 6.85
CA PHE A 73 5.96 8.72 8.26
C PHE A 73 5.28 7.72 9.21
N GLU A 74 4.06 7.32 8.88
CA GLU A 74 3.29 6.34 9.65
C GLU A 74 3.65 4.89 9.27
N ASN A 75 4.35 4.67 8.17
CA ASN A 75 4.69 3.36 7.67
C ASN A 75 5.76 2.68 8.54
N PRO A 76 5.43 1.59 9.26
CA PRO A 76 6.39 0.92 10.15
C PRO A 76 7.55 0.24 9.42
N ALA A 77 7.51 0.11 8.10
CA ALA A 77 8.58 -0.44 7.29
C ALA A 77 9.63 0.61 6.89
N PHE A 78 9.33 1.90 7.01
CA PHE A 78 10.20 2.97 6.53
C PHE A 78 11.58 3.00 7.20
N PRO A 79 11.73 2.75 8.53
CA PRO A 79 13.04 2.64 9.15
C PRO A 79 13.96 1.57 8.52
N ALA A 80 13.38 0.49 7.97
CA ALA A 80 14.16 -0.51 7.26
C ALA A 80 14.63 -0.02 5.88
N VAL A 81 13.85 0.85 5.22
CA VAL A 81 14.25 1.53 3.98
C VAL A 81 15.44 2.46 4.22
N GLU A 82 15.39 3.27 5.30
CA GLU A 82 16.49 4.14 5.69
C GLU A 82 17.78 3.36 6.00
N GLN A 83 17.66 2.21 6.69
CA GLN A 83 18.80 1.32 6.91
C GLN A 83 19.36 0.76 5.60
N GLY A 84 18.48 0.41 4.66
CA GLY A 84 18.85 -0.05 3.32
C GLY A 84 19.63 1.01 2.55
N GLU A 85 19.21 2.27 2.61
CA GLU A 85 19.90 3.41 2.00
C GLU A 85 21.30 3.61 2.63
N ALA A 86 21.40 3.51 3.95
CA ALA A 86 22.67 3.60 4.64
C ALA A 86 23.64 2.48 4.20
N LEU A 87 23.14 1.25 4.09
CA LEU A 87 23.94 0.10 3.60
C LEU A 87 24.34 0.26 2.14
N TRP A 88 23.48 0.81 1.30
CA TRP A 88 23.78 1.08 -0.11
C TRP A 88 25.01 1.95 -0.30
N ASN A 89 25.20 2.92 0.60
CA ASN A 89 26.31 3.85 0.59
C ASN A 89 27.51 3.38 1.40
N THR A 90 27.37 2.31 2.20
CA THR A 90 28.44 1.80 3.06
C THR A 90 29.47 1.02 2.25
N VAL A 91 30.73 1.38 2.42
CA VAL A 91 31.85 0.65 1.81
C VAL A 91 32.10 -0.64 2.57
N GLU A 92 32.02 -1.77 1.89
CA GLU A 92 32.21 -3.10 2.47
C GLU A 92 33.06 -4.00 1.57
N GLY A 93 33.56 -5.11 2.17
CA GLY A 93 34.30 -6.13 1.48
C GLY A 93 35.73 -5.71 1.08
N GLU A 94 36.50 -6.68 0.52
CA GLU A 94 37.88 -6.50 0.14
C GLU A 94 38.09 -5.51 -1.01
N ALA A 95 37.07 -5.33 -1.84
CA ALA A 95 37.13 -4.40 -2.97
C ALA A 95 37.04 -2.93 -2.54
N GLY A 96 36.69 -2.65 -1.28
CA GLY A 96 36.56 -1.29 -0.74
C GLY A 96 35.55 -0.43 -1.50
N LYS A 97 34.43 -1.00 -1.94
CA LYS A 97 33.39 -0.34 -2.72
C LYS A 97 32.03 -0.50 -2.04
N SER A 98 31.17 0.50 -2.23
CA SER A 98 29.75 0.41 -1.89
C SER A 98 28.94 0.05 -3.14
N CYS A 99 27.66 -0.30 -2.95
CA CYS A 99 26.72 -0.47 -4.07
C CYS A 99 26.63 0.82 -4.89
N ALA A 100 26.55 1.97 -4.22
CA ALA A 100 26.51 3.29 -4.84
C ALA A 100 27.74 3.60 -5.72
N THR A 101 28.91 3.00 -5.44
CA THR A 101 30.12 3.22 -6.24
C THR A 101 29.94 2.83 -7.73
N CYS A 102 29.11 1.83 -8.00
CA CYS A 102 28.86 1.33 -9.35
C CYS A 102 27.44 1.63 -9.83
N HIS A 103 26.48 1.74 -8.92
CA HIS A 103 25.04 1.86 -9.24
C HIS A 103 24.47 3.26 -8.95
N GLU A 104 25.29 4.19 -8.44
CA GLU A 104 24.89 5.57 -8.15
C GLU A 104 23.67 5.65 -7.21
N ASP A 105 22.67 6.48 -7.50
CA ASP A 105 21.47 6.63 -6.71
C ASP A 105 20.51 5.46 -6.95
N ALA A 106 20.13 4.76 -5.86
CA ALA A 106 19.26 3.59 -5.93
C ALA A 106 17.84 3.95 -6.42
N ALA A 107 17.32 5.13 -6.09
CA ALA A 107 15.97 5.54 -6.49
C ALA A 107 15.87 5.76 -8.01
N GLU A 108 16.97 6.13 -8.65
CA GLU A 108 17.03 6.36 -10.09
C GLU A 108 17.42 5.08 -10.85
N THR A 109 18.49 4.42 -10.43
CA THR A 109 19.09 3.31 -11.19
C THR A 109 18.44 1.95 -10.94
N MET A 110 17.84 1.75 -9.75
CA MET A 110 17.19 0.49 -9.38
C MET A 110 15.67 0.52 -9.55
N LYS A 111 15.13 1.57 -10.13
CA LYS A 111 13.69 1.68 -10.41
C LYS A 111 13.21 0.47 -11.22
N CYS A 112 12.16 -0.19 -10.75
CA CYS A 112 11.54 -1.38 -11.34
C CYS A 112 12.40 -2.66 -11.37
N VAL A 113 13.60 -2.68 -10.78
CA VAL A 113 14.44 -3.87 -10.76
C VAL A 113 13.76 -5.00 -9.97
N SER A 114 13.24 -4.71 -8.77
CA SER A 114 12.51 -5.70 -7.96
C SER A 114 11.27 -6.25 -8.67
N ALA A 115 10.54 -5.39 -9.40
CA ALA A 115 9.36 -5.80 -10.18
C ALA A 115 9.70 -6.72 -11.36
N SER A 116 10.95 -6.76 -11.79
CA SER A 116 11.44 -7.65 -12.86
C SER A 116 11.90 -9.02 -12.34
N MET A 117 11.86 -9.24 -11.03
CA MET A 117 12.25 -10.50 -10.36
C MET A 117 11.01 -11.29 -9.89
N PRO A 118 11.12 -12.61 -9.67
CA PRO A 118 12.29 -13.44 -9.95
C PRO A 118 12.50 -13.69 -11.46
N LYS A 119 13.76 -13.97 -11.85
CA LYS A 119 14.10 -14.43 -13.19
C LYS A 119 14.49 -15.89 -13.16
N CYS A 120 14.29 -16.61 -14.25
CA CYS A 120 14.85 -17.95 -14.39
C CYS A 120 16.35 -17.85 -14.67
N ASN A 121 17.15 -18.46 -13.82
CA ASN A 121 18.56 -18.68 -14.13
C ASN A 121 18.66 -19.91 -15.02
N GLU A 122 18.96 -19.72 -16.30
CA GLU A 122 18.96 -20.81 -17.31
C GLU A 122 20.05 -21.85 -17.03
N MET A 123 21.17 -21.50 -16.41
CA MET A 123 22.22 -22.44 -16.07
C MET A 123 21.85 -23.32 -14.86
N LEU A 124 21.12 -22.76 -13.90
CA LEU A 124 20.77 -23.46 -12.66
C LEU A 124 19.36 -24.07 -12.69
N PHE A 125 18.55 -23.72 -13.70
CA PHE A 125 17.12 -24.07 -13.80
C PHE A 125 16.33 -23.74 -12.52
N LYS A 126 16.68 -22.63 -11.87
CA LYS A 126 16.07 -22.17 -10.62
C LYS A 126 15.61 -20.73 -10.74
N PRO A 127 14.54 -20.34 -10.02
CA PRO A 127 14.22 -18.96 -9.86
C PRO A 127 15.36 -18.22 -9.15
N HIS A 128 15.73 -17.07 -9.68
CA HIS A 128 16.77 -16.19 -9.15
C HIS A 128 16.08 -14.91 -8.68
N THR A 129 16.07 -14.70 -7.38
CA THR A 129 15.46 -13.53 -6.74
C THR A 129 16.46 -12.38 -6.64
N LEU A 130 15.98 -11.19 -6.31
CA LEU A 130 16.85 -10.04 -6.10
C LEU A 130 17.81 -10.29 -4.94
N GLU A 131 17.34 -10.89 -3.84
CA GLU A 131 18.19 -11.23 -2.68
C GLU A 131 19.27 -12.23 -3.06
N THR A 132 18.95 -13.21 -3.90
CA THR A 132 19.96 -14.15 -4.41
C THR A 132 21.00 -13.44 -5.27
N GLN A 133 20.58 -12.45 -6.08
CA GLN A 133 21.49 -11.65 -6.90
C GLN A 133 22.45 -10.81 -6.05
N ILE A 134 21.96 -10.23 -4.95
CA ILE A 134 22.78 -9.42 -4.05
C ILE A 134 23.82 -10.27 -3.31
N ASN A 135 23.47 -11.51 -2.97
CA ASN A 135 24.32 -12.43 -2.18
C ASN A 135 25.17 -13.39 -3.06
N SER A 136 25.21 -13.21 -4.36
CA SER A 136 26.02 -13.98 -5.28
C SER A 136 27.33 -13.26 -5.59
#